data_07695251252c00e9f4196f7450742102
#
_entry.id   07695251252c00e9f4196f7450742102
#
_cell.length_a   1.000
_cell.length_b   1.000
_cell.length_c   1.000
_cell.angle_alpha   90.00
_cell.angle_beta   90.00
_cell.angle_gamma   90.00
#
_symmetry.space_group_name_H-M   'P 1'
#
loop_
_entity.id
_entity.type
_entity.pdbx_description
1 polymer ?
#
loop_
_entity_poly.entity_id
_entity_poly.type
_entity_poly.pdbx_seq_one_letter_code
_entity_poly.pdbx_strand_id
1 'polypeptide(L)'
;MASSLLIACHDGCQLESDEGRITEVAGAERSSRALVTTPAVSRLLRESGLGMLVWKSSVEVERAAKELGVPLANSPTIVARRLENKALFSGAAQLAGLPVPPFASGRAGVELIARASALGFPLVFQLAHGFSGAQTHLVGSKERLAELVARFAGHPCRISQLVEGIPVTVTGVALDDRVVVGTPCLQLTGIPVLTPHPMGSCGNDFGSPVPHREEVISTAQEVGGWVRTEGHRGVFGVDLVVGRDGRCWCIEVNPRMVASVPLWSLTARDLGLPSLLDLHLACFGIGEAATTELDCHWSQLIIYCRQPDPVGGGRGSGRGRFTHQGEFQWLGRLALEGPRPDEAGVVVRRSPRPGGELARLIVRSRLLDDEGNLLPHLERFALDLRATLEGPFAP
;
A
#
# COMPACT_ATOMS: atom_id res chain seq x y z
N MET A 1 -29.03 7.62 -13.59
CA MET A 1 -29.26 6.80 -12.38
C MET A 1 -27.88 6.58 -11.76
N ALA A 2 -27.65 7.10 -10.57
CA ALA A 2 -26.36 6.90 -9.88
C ALA A 2 -26.26 5.40 -9.55
N SER A 3 -25.29 4.72 -10.13
CA SER A 3 -25.00 3.32 -9.82
C SER A 3 -24.27 3.28 -8.50
N SER A 4 -24.90 2.79 -7.46
CA SER A 4 -24.23 2.54 -6.19
C SER A 4 -23.25 1.36 -6.36
N LEU A 5 -22.08 1.44 -5.76
CA LEU A 5 -21.04 0.42 -5.84
C LEU A 5 -20.81 -0.21 -4.47
N LEU A 6 -20.65 -1.52 -4.45
CA LEU A 6 -20.27 -2.25 -3.23
C LEU A 6 -18.75 -2.42 -3.18
N ILE A 7 -18.13 -2.00 -2.08
CA ILE A 7 -16.73 -2.32 -1.79
C ILE A 7 -16.70 -3.53 -0.85
N ALA A 8 -16.11 -4.61 -1.31
CA ALA A 8 -15.77 -5.72 -0.45
C ALA A 8 -14.33 -5.52 0.07
N CYS A 9 -14.22 -5.07 1.31
CA CYS A 9 -12.95 -4.94 2.00
C CYS A 9 -12.82 -6.07 3.02
N HIS A 10 -11.69 -6.72 3.01
CA HIS A 10 -11.34 -7.66 4.06
C HIS A 10 -10.53 -6.88 5.10
N ASP A 11 -10.79 -6.89 6.34
CA ASP A 11 -10.07 -6.23 7.43
C ASP A 11 -10.51 -4.80 7.85
N GLY A 12 -11.71 -4.36 7.51
CA GLY A 12 -12.25 -3.12 8.07
C GLY A 12 -11.46 -1.86 7.69
N CYS A 13 -10.90 -1.79 6.50
CA CYS A 13 -10.48 -0.53 5.91
C CYS A 13 -11.72 0.25 5.49
N GLN A 14 -11.92 1.40 6.08
CA GLN A 14 -13.00 2.30 5.69
C GLN A 14 -12.59 3.07 4.44
N LEU A 15 -13.42 3.00 3.42
CA LEU A 15 -13.36 3.84 2.24
C LEU A 15 -14.68 4.61 2.20
N GLU A 16 -14.62 5.90 2.39
CA GLU A 16 -15.79 6.76 2.27
C GLU A 16 -15.83 7.39 0.88
N SER A 17 -17.01 7.46 0.27
CA SER A 17 -17.31 8.37 -0.80
C SER A 17 -18.31 9.40 -0.30
N ASP A 18 -18.12 10.67 -0.62
CA ASP A 18 -18.94 11.79 -0.16
C ASP A 18 -20.41 11.74 -0.62
N GLU A 19 -20.79 10.85 -1.51
CA GLU A 19 -22.13 10.83 -2.11
C GLU A 19 -22.96 9.55 -1.83
N GLY A 20 -22.58 8.74 -0.86
CA GLY A 20 -23.31 7.49 -0.56
C GLY A 20 -23.29 6.47 -1.69
N ARG A 21 -22.34 6.58 -2.61
CA ARG A 21 -22.17 5.69 -3.78
C ARG A 21 -21.54 4.37 -3.40
N ILE A 22 -20.96 4.27 -2.21
CA ILE A 22 -20.21 3.11 -1.77
C ILE A 22 -20.83 2.55 -0.50
N THR A 23 -21.16 1.27 -0.55
CA THR A 23 -21.51 0.47 0.64
C THR A 23 -20.34 -0.45 0.94
N GLU A 24 -19.73 -0.27 2.09
CA GLU A 24 -18.65 -1.16 2.55
C GLU A 24 -19.24 -2.45 3.13
N VAL A 25 -18.70 -3.59 2.73
CA VAL A 25 -18.95 -4.88 3.35
C VAL A 25 -17.66 -5.39 3.97
N ALA A 26 -17.62 -5.40 5.30
CA ALA A 26 -16.54 -6.01 6.06
C ALA A 26 -16.98 -7.37 6.60
N GLY A 27 -16.08 -8.35 6.55
CA GLY A 27 -16.32 -9.69 7.07
C GLY A 27 -15.11 -10.24 7.81
N ALA A 28 -15.30 -11.37 8.48
CA ALA A 28 -14.22 -12.12 9.12
C ALA A 28 -13.40 -12.97 8.12
N GLU A 29 -13.75 -12.91 6.85
CA GLU A 29 -13.13 -13.67 5.78
C GLU A 29 -11.71 -13.17 5.51
N ARG A 30 -10.84 -14.12 5.18
CA ARG A 30 -9.40 -13.87 5.05
C ARG A 30 -8.96 -13.29 3.71
N SER A 31 -9.89 -13.05 2.78
CA SER A 31 -9.61 -12.49 1.45
C SER A 31 -10.87 -11.94 0.81
N SER A 32 -10.70 -10.98 -0.11
CA SER A 32 -11.82 -10.45 -0.90
C SER A 32 -12.59 -11.56 -1.63
N ARG A 33 -11.89 -12.58 -2.15
CA ARG A 33 -12.54 -13.76 -2.75
C ARG A 33 -13.48 -14.45 -1.77
N ALA A 34 -12.98 -14.80 -0.58
CA ALA A 34 -13.78 -15.51 0.41
C ALA A 34 -15.00 -14.66 0.82
N LEU A 35 -14.83 -13.34 0.98
CA LEU A 35 -15.90 -12.43 1.32
C LEU A 35 -16.97 -12.36 0.24
N VAL A 36 -16.61 -12.12 -1.02
CA VAL A 36 -17.59 -11.97 -2.12
C VAL A 36 -18.32 -13.26 -2.45
N THR A 37 -17.79 -14.42 -2.11
CA THR A 37 -18.43 -15.72 -2.29
C THR A 37 -19.29 -16.16 -1.11
N THR A 38 -19.35 -15.39 0.00
CA THR A 38 -20.29 -15.70 1.08
C THR A 38 -21.74 -15.59 0.60
N PRO A 39 -22.64 -16.44 1.09
CA PRO A 39 -24.05 -16.40 0.65
C PRO A 39 -24.71 -15.04 0.86
N ALA A 40 -24.40 -14.34 1.96
CA ALA A 40 -24.95 -13.03 2.26
C ALA A 40 -24.50 -11.96 1.25
N VAL A 41 -23.19 -11.87 0.97
CA VAL A 41 -22.63 -10.89 0.03
C VAL A 41 -23.03 -11.22 -1.40
N SER A 42 -22.99 -12.48 -1.80
CA SER A 42 -23.44 -12.92 -3.13
C SER A 42 -24.92 -12.58 -3.38
N ARG A 43 -25.79 -12.74 -2.37
CA ARG A 43 -27.20 -12.35 -2.44
C ARG A 43 -27.35 -10.84 -2.57
N LEU A 44 -26.68 -10.08 -1.69
CA LEU A 44 -26.69 -8.61 -1.75
C LEU A 44 -26.29 -8.09 -3.13
N LEU A 45 -25.20 -8.58 -3.69
CA LEU A 45 -24.73 -8.19 -5.02
C LEU A 45 -25.75 -8.48 -6.13
N ARG A 46 -26.39 -9.65 -6.11
CA ARG A 46 -27.43 -10.00 -7.10
C ARG A 46 -28.69 -9.16 -6.98
N GLU A 47 -29.13 -8.92 -5.75
CA GLU A 47 -30.42 -8.23 -5.49
C GLU A 47 -30.30 -6.70 -5.63
N SER A 48 -29.13 -6.13 -5.35
CA SER A 48 -28.93 -4.68 -5.37
C SER A 48 -28.64 -4.11 -6.77
N GLY A 49 -28.18 -4.93 -7.72
CA GLY A 49 -27.68 -4.46 -9.00
C GLY A 49 -26.40 -3.61 -8.92
N LEU A 50 -25.72 -3.66 -7.77
CA LEU A 50 -24.51 -2.90 -7.50
C LEU A 50 -23.30 -3.53 -8.22
N GLY A 51 -22.33 -2.69 -8.58
CA GLY A 51 -21.00 -3.14 -8.97
C GLY A 51 -20.14 -3.55 -7.75
N MET A 52 -19.03 -4.17 -8.02
CA MET A 52 -18.07 -4.64 -7.00
C MET A 52 -16.72 -3.95 -7.18
N LEU A 53 -16.14 -3.52 -6.07
CA LEU A 53 -14.77 -3.05 -5.99
C LEU A 53 -14.06 -3.83 -4.87
N VAL A 54 -12.89 -4.38 -5.17
CA VAL A 54 -12.06 -5.05 -4.17
C VAL A 54 -10.69 -4.41 -4.08
N TRP A 55 -10.06 -4.52 -2.92
CA TRP A 55 -8.73 -3.96 -2.68
C TRP A 55 -7.68 -4.47 -3.66
N LYS A 56 -7.68 -5.78 -3.89
CA LYS A 56 -6.84 -6.47 -4.85
C LYS A 56 -7.67 -7.53 -5.57
N SER A 57 -7.79 -7.39 -6.89
CA SER A 57 -8.49 -8.36 -7.72
C SER A 57 -7.70 -9.66 -7.87
N SER A 58 -8.42 -10.72 -8.20
CA SER A 58 -7.87 -12.03 -8.55
C SER A 58 -8.74 -12.69 -9.63
N VAL A 59 -8.20 -13.70 -10.30
CA VAL A 59 -8.96 -14.48 -11.30
C VAL A 59 -10.25 -15.05 -10.69
N GLU A 60 -10.21 -15.43 -9.43
CA GLU A 60 -11.37 -15.94 -8.72
C GLU A 60 -12.41 -14.86 -8.42
N VAL A 61 -11.96 -13.64 -8.10
CA VAL A 61 -12.86 -12.48 -7.93
C VAL A 61 -13.51 -12.09 -9.26
N GLU A 62 -12.74 -12.05 -10.35
CA GLU A 62 -13.28 -11.83 -11.70
C GLU A 62 -14.31 -12.88 -12.10
N ARG A 63 -14.02 -14.15 -11.81
CA ARG A 63 -14.97 -15.26 -12.05
C ARG A 63 -16.24 -15.08 -11.22
N ALA A 64 -16.11 -14.78 -9.92
CA ALA A 64 -17.25 -14.54 -9.05
C ALA A 64 -18.11 -13.37 -9.55
N ALA A 65 -17.50 -12.24 -9.95
CA ALA A 65 -18.20 -11.11 -10.52
C ALA A 65 -19.01 -11.51 -11.78
N LYS A 66 -18.39 -12.28 -12.67
CA LYS A 66 -19.04 -12.78 -13.90
C LYS A 66 -20.20 -13.73 -13.58
N GLU A 67 -20.01 -14.66 -12.65
CA GLU A 67 -21.06 -15.61 -12.22
C GLU A 67 -22.24 -14.91 -11.51
N LEU A 68 -21.96 -13.82 -10.82
CA LEU A 68 -22.96 -12.99 -10.17
C LEU A 68 -23.65 -12.02 -11.15
N GLY A 69 -23.07 -11.80 -12.34
CA GLY A 69 -23.57 -10.85 -13.32
C GLY A 69 -23.38 -9.39 -12.91
N VAL A 70 -22.36 -9.09 -12.09
CA VAL A 70 -22.11 -7.74 -11.55
C VAL A 70 -20.84 -7.13 -12.15
N PRO A 71 -20.81 -5.80 -12.42
CA PRO A 71 -19.61 -5.11 -12.85
C PRO A 71 -18.51 -5.17 -11.78
N LEU A 72 -17.25 -5.33 -12.20
CA LEU A 72 -16.07 -5.26 -11.32
C LEU A 72 -15.30 -3.98 -11.64
N ALA A 73 -15.25 -3.04 -10.69
CA ALA A 73 -14.50 -1.79 -10.81
C ALA A 73 -13.04 -1.97 -10.38
N ASN A 74 -12.37 -2.92 -11.00
CA ASN A 74 -10.94 -3.17 -10.85
C ASN A 74 -10.33 -3.40 -12.22
N SER A 75 -9.09 -3.01 -12.37
CA SER A 75 -8.29 -3.34 -13.55
C SER A 75 -8.21 -4.86 -13.77
N PRO A 76 -8.10 -5.34 -15.03
CA PRO A 76 -7.99 -6.77 -15.30
C PRO A 76 -6.85 -7.41 -14.51
N THR A 77 -7.15 -8.52 -13.84
CA THR A 77 -6.19 -9.22 -12.96
C THR A 77 -4.92 -9.62 -13.69
N ILE A 78 -5.01 -9.99 -14.98
CA ILE A 78 -3.84 -10.37 -15.77
C ILE A 78 -2.85 -9.19 -15.92
N VAL A 79 -3.37 -7.97 -16.10
CA VAL A 79 -2.57 -6.75 -16.19
C VAL A 79 -1.94 -6.45 -14.82
N ALA A 80 -2.75 -6.43 -13.76
CA ALA A 80 -2.27 -6.16 -12.42
C ALA A 80 -1.18 -7.16 -11.97
N ARG A 81 -1.37 -8.45 -12.21
CA ARG A 81 -0.38 -9.48 -11.85
C ARG A 81 0.92 -9.37 -12.63
N ARG A 82 0.87 -8.98 -13.91
CA ARG A 82 2.07 -8.76 -14.72
C ARG A 82 2.88 -7.59 -14.20
N LEU A 83 2.22 -6.46 -13.91
CA LEU A 83 2.87 -5.24 -13.43
C LEU A 83 3.41 -5.38 -11.99
N GLU A 84 2.71 -6.09 -11.09
CA GLU A 84 3.19 -6.36 -9.72
C GLU A 84 4.33 -7.40 -9.67
N ASN A 85 4.53 -8.20 -10.72
CA ASN A 85 5.56 -9.24 -10.72
C ASN A 85 6.94 -8.61 -10.83
N LYS A 86 7.68 -8.54 -9.72
CA LYS A 86 8.99 -7.88 -9.65
C LYS A 86 10.01 -8.44 -10.63
N ALA A 87 9.93 -9.75 -10.95
CA ALA A 87 10.84 -10.37 -11.92
C ALA A 87 10.56 -9.95 -13.37
N LEU A 88 9.31 -9.61 -13.69
CA LEU A 88 8.87 -9.16 -15.03
C LEU A 88 8.90 -7.63 -15.14
N PHE A 89 8.47 -6.93 -14.09
CA PHE A 89 8.34 -5.48 -14.03
C PHE A 89 9.64 -4.77 -14.48
N SER A 90 10.78 -5.10 -13.85
CA SER A 90 12.03 -4.36 -14.10
C SER A 90 12.47 -4.45 -15.57
N GLY A 91 12.31 -5.61 -16.21
CA GLY A 91 12.63 -5.75 -17.64
C GLY A 91 11.68 -4.96 -18.53
N ALA A 92 10.39 -5.01 -18.27
CA ALA A 92 9.39 -4.26 -19.04
C ALA A 92 9.55 -2.73 -18.84
N ALA A 93 9.78 -2.29 -17.61
CA ALA A 93 10.02 -0.90 -17.28
C ALA A 93 11.33 -0.37 -17.93
N GLN A 94 12.39 -1.17 -17.91
CA GLN A 94 13.65 -0.80 -18.58
C GLN A 94 13.48 -0.67 -20.10
N LEU A 95 12.74 -1.58 -20.73
CA LEU A 95 12.44 -1.50 -22.17
C LEU A 95 11.60 -0.27 -22.51
N ALA A 96 10.77 0.19 -21.58
CA ALA A 96 10.02 1.43 -21.71
C ALA A 96 10.84 2.70 -21.40
N GLY A 97 12.14 2.56 -21.08
CA GLY A 97 13.01 3.69 -20.76
C GLY A 97 12.87 4.24 -19.34
N LEU A 98 12.11 3.58 -18.45
CA LEU A 98 11.89 4.03 -17.09
C LEU A 98 13.13 3.82 -16.20
N PRO A 99 13.37 4.70 -15.22
CA PRO A 99 14.53 4.64 -14.35
C PRO A 99 14.41 3.52 -13.30
N VAL A 100 14.82 2.31 -13.66
CA VAL A 100 14.90 1.17 -12.73
C VAL A 100 16.36 0.92 -12.32
N PRO A 101 16.62 0.51 -11.05
CA PRO A 101 17.98 0.16 -10.64
C PRO A 101 18.54 -0.98 -11.51
N PRO A 102 19.85 -1.04 -11.76
CA PRO A 102 20.47 -2.19 -12.42
C PRO A 102 20.05 -3.51 -11.75
N PHE A 103 19.68 -4.52 -12.53
CA PHE A 103 19.10 -5.75 -12.00
C PHE A 103 19.47 -6.98 -12.83
N ALA A 104 19.31 -8.14 -12.18
CA ALA A 104 19.20 -9.45 -12.81
C ALA A 104 17.90 -10.10 -12.37
N SER A 105 17.12 -10.66 -13.28
CA SER A 105 15.89 -11.36 -12.95
C SER A 105 15.83 -12.72 -13.64
N GLY A 106 15.08 -13.65 -13.05
CA GLY A 106 14.93 -15.00 -13.54
C GLY A 106 14.48 -15.97 -12.43
N ARG A 107 14.67 -17.25 -12.67
CA ARG A 107 14.52 -18.27 -11.61
C ARG A 107 15.78 -18.34 -10.76
N ALA A 108 15.61 -18.42 -9.44
CA ALA A 108 16.73 -18.55 -8.51
C ALA A 108 17.56 -19.81 -8.85
N GLY A 109 18.81 -19.62 -9.24
CA GLY A 109 19.72 -20.65 -9.69
C GLY A 109 21.15 -20.12 -9.90
N VAL A 110 22.11 -20.99 -10.18
CA VAL A 110 23.53 -20.65 -10.25
C VAL A 110 23.83 -19.58 -11.31
N GLU A 111 23.17 -19.64 -12.46
CA GLU A 111 23.35 -18.61 -13.53
C GLU A 111 22.93 -17.21 -13.07
N LEU A 112 21.88 -17.13 -12.24
CA LEU A 112 21.42 -15.85 -11.70
C LEU A 112 22.41 -15.27 -10.69
N ILE A 113 23.13 -16.11 -9.92
CA ILE A 113 24.19 -15.65 -9.00
C ILE A 113 25.29 -14.93 -9.77
N ALA A 114 25.77 -15.49 -10.87
CA ALA A 114 26.83 -14.88 -11.67
C ALA A 114 26.42 -13.51 -12.24
N ARG A 115 25.20 -13.44 -12.82
CA ARG A 115 24.64 -12.20 -13.39
C ARG A 115 24.41 -11.14 -12.32
N ALA A 116 23.89 -11.52 -11.17
CA ALA A 116 23.63 -10.58 -10.06
C ALA A 116 24.93 -10.11 -9.41
N SER A 117 25.94 -11.00 -9.22
CA SER A 117 27.23 -10.61 -8.65
C SER A 117 27.99 -9.58 -9.51
N ALA A 118 27.77 -9.58 -10.80
CA ALA A 118 28.35 -8.59 -11.73
C ALA A 118 27.80 -7.17 -11.52
N LEU A 119 26.66 -7.01 -10.81
CA LEU A 119 26.09 -5.70 -10.48
C LEU A 119 26.86 -5.02 -9.34
N GLY A 120 27.67 -5.75 -8.56
CA GLY A 120 28.33 -5.25 -7.35
C GLY A 120 27.41 -5.28 -6.11
N PHE A 121 28.02 -5.37 -4.92
CA PHE A 121 27.30 -5.37 -3.65
C PHE A 121 27.32 -3.98 -3.01
N PRO A 122 26.31 -3.62 -2.18
CA PRO A 122 25.18 -4.44 -1.72
C PRO A 122 24.06 -4.57 -2.77
N LEU A 123 23.32 -5.70 -2.69
CA LEU A 123 22.18 -6.02 -3.55
C LEU A 123 20.90 -6.20 -2.74
N VAL A 124 19.76 -6.18 -3.43
CA VAL A 124 18.43 -6.51 -2.89
C VAL A 124 17.88 -7.71 -3.63
N PHE A 125 17.66 -8.81 -2.92
CA PHE A 125 16.99 -10.01 -3.44
C PHE A 125 15.48 -9.93 -3.13
N GLN A 126 14.63 -10.13 -4.14
CA GLN A 126 13.17 -10.10 -3.98
C GLN A 126 12.54 -11.24 -4.77
N LEU A 127 11.62 -11.98 -4.15
CA LEU A 127 10.75 -12.89 -4.89
C LEU A 127 9.81 -12.10 -5.81
N ALA A 128 9.39 -12.72 -6.91
CA ALA A 128 8.49 -12.11 -7.90
C ALA A 128 7.19 -11.57 -7.28
N HIS A 129 6.69 -12.26 -6.27
CA HIS A 129 5.53 -11.86 -5.49
C HIS A 129 5.91 -11.81 -4.01
N GLY A 130 5.61 -10.70 -3.36
CA GLY A 130 5.88 -10.47 -1.95
C GLY A 130 4.89 -9.44 -1.39
N PHE A 131 4.81 -9.36 -0.07
CA PHE A 131 3.96 -8.41 0.64
C PHE A 131 4.76 -7.79 1.78
N SER A 132 4.65 -6.47 1.95
CA SER A 132 5.24 -5.69 3.06
C SER A 132 6.71 -6.02 3.38
N GLY A 133 7.53 -6.27 2.37
CA GLY A 133 8.96 -6.55 2.55
C GLY A 133 9.31 -7.95 3.05
N ALA A 134 8.34 -8.82 3.39
CA ALA A 134 8.60 -10.16 3.94
C ALA A 134 9.46 -11.08 3.03
N GLN A 135 9.49 -10.81 1.74
CA GLN A 135 10.27 -11.54 0.73
C GLN A 135 11.35 -10.66 0.09
N THR A 136 11.80 -9.63 0.81
CA THR A 136 12.86 -8.71 0.39
C THR A 136 14.04 -8.85 1.35
N HIS A 137 15.21 -9.14 0.80
CA HIS A 137 16.42 -9.42 1.58
C HIS A 137 17.57 -8.56 1.11
N LEU A 138 18.24 -7.89 2.05
CA LEU A 138 19.51 -7.21 1.80
C LEU A 138 20.63 -8.24 1.66
N VAL A 139 21.49 -8.06 0.67
CA VAL A 139 22.55 -8.99 0.31
C VAL A 139 23.87 -8.25 0.26
N GLY A 140 24.69 -8.42 1.31
CA GLY A 140 25.99 -7.76 1.43
C GLY A 140 27.16 -8.53 0.79
N SER A 141 26.98 -9.83 0.47
CA SER A 141 28.04 -10.65 -0.06
C SER A 141 27.56 -11.73 -1.02
N LYS A 142 28.49 -12.33 -1.77
CA LYS A 142 28.21 -13.43 -2.70
C LYS A 142 27.74 -14.70 -1.96
N GLU A 143 28.26 -14.96 -0.77
CA GLU A 143 27.89 -16.10 0.06
C GLU A 143 26.43 -15.95 0.48
N ARG A 144 26.04 -14.75 0.95
CA ARG A 144 24.63 -14.46 1.31
C ARG A 144 23.70 -14.57 0.12
N LEU A 145 24.14 -14.15 -1.07
CA LEU A 145 23.39 -14.33 -2.31
C LEU A 145 23.17 -15.82 -2.61
N ALA A 146 24.22 -16.64 -2.51
CA ALA A 146 24.16 -18.07 -2.76
C ALA A 146 23.19 -18.78 -1.79
N GLU A 147 23.22 -18.42 -0.49
CA GLU A 147 22.27 -18.94 0.50
C GLU A 147 20.82 -18.65 0.12
N LEU A 148 20.51 -17.42 -0.25
CA LEU A 148 19.15 -17.03 -0.62
C LEU A 148 18.70 -17.72 -1.91
N VAL A 149 19.58 -17.80 -2.91
CA VAL A 149 19.30 -18.50 -4.16
C VAL A 149 19.05 -19.99 -3.92
N ALA A 150 19.80 -20.64 -3.03
CA ALA A 150 19.57 -22.03 -2.64
C ALA A 150 18.25 -22.21 -1.88
N ARG A 151 17.96 -21.31 -0.92
CA ARG A 151 16.71 -21.31 -0.16
C ARG A 151 15.47 -21.19 -1.03
N PHE A 152 15.54 -20.36 -2.08
CA PHE A 152 14.42 -20.10 -2.99
C PHE A 152 14.61 -20.71 -4.38
N ALA A 153 15.37 -21.81 -4.47
CA ALA A 153 15.70 -22.44 -5.75
C ALA A 153 14.47 -22.65 -6.66
N GLY A 154 14.60 -22.27 -7.92
CA GLY A 154 13.54 -22.37 -8.92
C GLY A 154 12.44 -21.33 -8.84
N HIS A 155 12.35 -20.52 -7.76
CA HIS A 155 11.34 -19.45 -7.66
C HIS A 155 11.73 -18.26 -8.53
N PRO A 156 10.76 -17.62 -9.21
CA PRO A 156 11.02 -16.36 -9.92
C PRO A 156 11.41 -15.25 -8.94
N CYS A 157 12.48 -14.54 -9.24
CA CYS A 157 12.98 -13.46 -8.39
C CYS A 157 13.66 -12.36 -9.22
N ARG A 158 13.84 -11.21 -8.58
CA ARG A 158 14.65 -10.08 -9.01
C ARG A 158 15.78 -9.87 -8.00
N ILE A 159 16.95 -9.57 -8.48
CA ILE A 159 18.10 -9.14 -7.70
C ILE A 159 18.55 -7.81 -8.30
N SER A 160 18.50 -6.74 -7.56
CA SER A 160 18.88 -5.40 -8.03
C SER A 160 19.98 -4.79 -7.18
N GLN A 161 20.68 -3.81 -7.70
CA GLN A 161 21.54 -2.96 -6.86
C GLN A 161 20.70 -2.31 -5.77
N LEU A 162 21.26 -2.16 -4.58
CA LEU A 162 20.66 -1.34 -3.52
C LEU A 162 20.85 0.14 -3.93
N VAL A 163 19.74 0.85 -4.04
CA VAL A 163 19.75 2.30 -4.15
C VAL A 163 19.76 2.87 -2.75
N GLU A 164 20.87 3.49 -2.35
CA GLU A 164 20.93 4.25 -1.11
C GLU A 164 20.25 5.61 -1.30
N GLY A 165 19.19 5.85 -0.54
CA GLY A 165 18.42 7.06 -0.70
C GLY A 165 17.16 7.08 0.17
N ILE A 166 16.27 7.99 -0.15
CA ILE A 166 15.03 8.23 0.60
C ILE A 166 13.87 7.52 -0.11
N PRO A 167 13.21 6.55 0.56
CA PRO A 167 12.02 5.89 0.00
C PRO A 167 10.84 6.87 -0.07
N VAL A 168 10.19 6.90 -1.24
CA VAL A 168 9.03 7.76 -1.52
C VAL A 168 7.96 6.94 -2.20
N THR A 169 6.70 7.20 -1.86
CA THR A 169 5.55 6.63 -2.55
C THR A 169 4.72 7.73 -3.19
N VAL A 170 4.27 7.48 -4.43
CA VAL A 170 3.29 8.31 -5.12
C VAL A 170 2.08 7.48 -5.47
N THR A 171 0.89 7.99 -5.16
CA THR A 171 -0.38 7.37 -5.56
C THR A 171 -0.98 8.16 -6.72
N GLY A 172 -1.50 7.46 -7.71
CA GLY A 172 -2.13 8.08 -8.87
C GLY A 172 -3.32 7.29 -9.39
N VAL A 173 -3.97 7.84 -10.39
CA VAL A 173 -5.09 7.22 -11.11
C VAL A 173 -4.79 7.24 -12.61
N ALA A 174 -4.85 6.08 -13.25
CA ALA A 174 -4.79 5.93 -14.69
C ALA A 174 -6.21 6.03 -15.26
N LEU A 175 -6.55 7.20 -15.82
CA LEU A 175 -7.78 7.45 -16.56
C LEU A 175 -7.65 6.93 -18.00
N ASP A 176 -8.70 6.98 -18.79
CA ASP A 176 -8.66 6.50 -20.16
C ASP A 176 -7.74 7.35 -21.06
N ASP A 177 -7.74 8.65 -20.86
CA ASP A 177 -7.03 9.65 -21.67
C ASP A 177 -5.73 10.17 -21.05
N ARG A 178 -5.63 10.14 -19.71
CA ARG A 178 -4.52 10.75 -18.96
C ARG A 178 -4.20 10.02 -17.67
N VAL A 179 -3.14 10.45 -17.01
CA VAL A 179 -2.78 10.03 -15.65
C VAL A 179 -2.84 11.24 -14.72
N VAL A 180 -3.42 11.05 -13.56
CA VAL A 180 -3.37 12.02 -12.46
C VAL A 180 -2.51 11.41 -11.36
N VAL A 181 -1.45 12.09 -10.94
CA VAL A 181 -0.63 11.71 -9.79
C VAL A 181 -0.87 12.70 -8.67
N GLY A 182 -0.91 12.17 -7.45
CA GLY A 182 -1.14 12.98 -6.26
C GLY A 182 0.16 13.40 -5.56
N THR A 183 0.00 14.06 -4.42
CA THR A 183 1.11 14.46 -3.55
C THR A 183 2.01 13.26 -3.24
N PRO A 184 3.33 13.34 -3.48
CA PRO A 184 4.27 12.34 -3.01
C PRO A 184 4.42 12.37 -1.49
N CYS A 185 4.74 11.24 -0.88
CA CYS A 185 5.02 11.13 0.55
C CYS A 185 6.29 10.32 0.83
N LEU A 186 6.90 10.55 1.98
CA LEU A 186 7.95 9.67 2.47
C LEU A 186 7.34 8.31 2.82
N GLN A 187 7.99 7.23 2.37
CA GLN A 187 7.61 5.88 2.74
C GLN A 187 8.43 5.43 3.94
N LEU A 188 7.78 5.21 5.07
CA LEU A 188 8.44 4.64 6.23
C LEU A 188 8.80 3.19 5.94
N THR A 189 10.09 2.85 6.08
CA THR A 189 10.59 1.53 5.73
C THR A 189 11.50 0.99 6.82
N GLY A 190 11.29 -0.25 7.25
CA GLY A 190 12.19 -0.98 8.13
C GLY A 190 12.32 -0.43 9.55
N ILE A 191 11.38 0.40 10.02
CA ILE A 191 11.41 0.93 11.39
C ILE A 191 11.15 -0.20 12.38
N PRO A 192 12.12 -0.55 13.26
CA PRO A 192 12.03 -1.77 14.07
C PRO A 192 10.82 -1.83 15.00
N VAL A 193 10.37 -0.71 15.56
CA VAL A 193 9.17 -0.70 16.41
C VAL A 193 7.88 -1.00 15.64
N LEU A 194 7.85 -0.78 14.33
CA LEU A 194 6.66 -0.94 13.47
C LEU A 194 6.63 -2.27 12.73
N THR A 195 7.77 -2.72 12.20
CA THR A 195 7.84 -3.92 11.35
C THR A 195 9.01 -4.83 11.71
N PRO A 196 8.87 -6.17 11.61
CA PRO A 196 9.98 -7.10 11.73
C PRO A 196 10.85 -7.17 10.46
N HIS A 197 10.46 -6.53 9.37
CA HIS A 197 11.12 -6.63 8.08
C HIS A 197 11.97 -5.39 7.79
N PRO A 198 13.32 -5.50 7.70
CA PRO A 198 14.21 -4.35 7.48
C PRO A 198 13.92 -3.55 6.19
N MET A 199 13.31 -4.18 5.19
CA MET A 199 12.90 -3.56 3.93
C MET A 199 11.37 -3.45 3.80
N GLY A 200 10.64 -3.58 4.92
CA GLY A 200 9.18 -3.57 4.95
C GLY A 200 8.63 -2.15 5.05
N SER A 201 7.71 -1.79 4.15
CA SER A 201 6.96 -0.55 4.28
C SER A 201 6.06 -0.61 5.53
N CYS A 202 6.13 0.42 6.36
CA CYS A 202 5.39 0.51 7.62
C CYS A 202 4.73 1.88 7.86
N GLY A 203 4.53 2.67 6.82
CA GLY A 203 3.79 3.92 6.91
C GLY A 203 3.99 4.85 5.73
N ASN A 204 3.24 5.94 5.75
CA ASN A 204 3.29 7.02 4.76
C ASN A 204 3.26 8.36 5.50
N ASP A 205 4.27 9.19 5.29
CA ASP A 205 4.36 10.52 5.89
C ASP A 205 4.13 11.59 4.81
N PHE A 206 2.93 12.17 4.81
CA PHE A 206 2.55 13.28 3.94
C PHE A 206 2.83 14.65 4.60
N GLY A 207 3.19 14.66 5.88
CA GLY A 207 3.47 15.88 6.62
C GLY A 207 4.92 16.35 6.50
N SER A 208 5.83 15.48 6.10
CA SER A 208 7.25 15.81 5.89
C SER A 208 7.54 16.18 4.45
N PRO A 209 8.49 17.12 4.19
CA PRO A 209 8.85 17.50 2.84
C PRO A 209 9.54 16.32 2.10
N VAL A 210 9.15 16.10 0.86
CA VAL A 210 9.78 15.12 -0.02
C VAL A 210 10.91 15.81 -0.81
N PRO A 211 12.15 15.31 -0.73
CA PRO A 211 13.25 15.87 -1.49
C PRO A 211 13.05 15.65 -3.00
N HIS A 212 13.56 16.58 -3.82
CA HIS A 212 13.44 16.52 -5.28
C HIS A 212 12.00 16.27 -5.77
N ARG A 213 11.02 16.94 -5.12
CA ARG A 213 9.59 16.70 -5.31
C ARG A 213 9.15 16.75 -6.78
N GLU A 214 9.68 17.66 -7.57
CA GLU A 214 9.36 17.82 -9.00
C GLU A 214 9.82 16.60 -9.80
N GLU A 215 11.02 16.12 -9.55
CA GLU A 215 11.59 14.92 -10.19
C GLU A 215 10.78 13.66 -9.80
N VAL A 216 10.37 13.57 -8.53
CA VAL A 216 9.50 12.48 -8.03
C VAL A 216 8.16 12.48 -8.77
N ILE A 217 7.53 13.65 -8.93
CA ILE A 217 6.24 13.79 -9.63
C ILE A 217 6.42 13.45 -11.12
N SER A 218 7.45 13.98 -11.78
CA SER A 218 7.74 13.70 -13.19
C SER A 218 7.93 12.21 -13.44
N THR A 219 8.78 11.57 -12.62
CA THR A 219 9.01 10.12 -12.70
C THR A 219 7.73 9.33 -12.48
N ALA A 220 6.92 9.72 -11.49
CA ALA A 220 5.65 9.04 -11.23
C ALA A 220 4.63 9.20 -12.37
N GLN A 221 4.62 10.35 -13.05
CA GLN A 221 3.79 10.60 -14.24
C GLN A 221 4.23 9.73 -15.41
N GLU A 222 5.54 9.62 -15.68
CA GLU A 222 6.10 8.74 -16.72
C GLU A 222 5.75 7.27 -16.46
N VAL A 223 5.96 6.80 -15.22
CA VAL A 223 5.62 5.43 -14.81
C VAL A 223 4.11 5.21 -14.93
N GLY A 224 3.28 6.15 -14.48
CA GLY A 224 1.83 6.08 -14.60
C GLY A 224 1.35 6.04 -16.05
N GLY A 225 1.98 6.84 -16.93
CA GLY A 225 1.74 6.83 -18.37
C GLY A 225 1.99 5.44 -18.96
N TRP A 226 3.13 4.84 -18.63
CA TRP A 226 3.43 3.47 -19.04
C TRP A 226 2.45 2.46 -18.47
N VAL A 227 2.11 2.53 -17.17
CA VAL A 227 1.14 1.65 -16.52
C VAL A 227 -0.21 1.69 -17.25
N ARG A 228 -0.65 2.89 -17.67
CA ARG A 228 -1.86 3.08 -18.47
C ARG A 228 -1.76 2.42 -19.85
N THR A 229 -0.63 2.55 -20.54
CA THR A 229 -0.41 1.91 -21.87
C THR A 229 -0.36 0.39 -21.77
N GLU A 230 0.05 -0.16 -20.62
CA GLU A 230 0.00 -1.60 -20.31
C GLU A 230 -1.43 -2.11 -20.04
N GLY A 231 -2.44 -1.24 -20.09
CA GLY A 231 -3.85 -1.56 -19.96
C GLY A 231 -4.42 -1.45 -18.55
N HIS A 232 -3.68 -0.87 -17.60
CA HIS A 232 -4.22 -0.60 -16.27
C HIS A 232 -5.18 0.60 -16.29
N ARG A 233 -6.23 0.54 -15.47
CA ARG A 233 -7.19 1.61 -15.20
C ARG A 233 -7.43 1.74 -13.71
N GLY A 234 -7.65 2.97 -13.25
CA GLY A 234 -7.92 3.26 -11.84
C GLY A 234 -6.66 3.48 -11.02
N VAL A 235 -6.80 3.35 -9.71
CA VAL A 235 -5.73 3.64 -8.72
C VAL A 235 -4.52 2.74 -8.92
N PHE A 236 -3.34 3.35 -8.83
CA PHE A 236 -2.05 2.67 -8.73
C PHE A 236 -1.14 3.38 -7.74
N GLY A 237 -0.16 2.67 -7.20
CA GLY A 237 0.93 3.23 -6.42
C GLY A 237 2.27 2.98 -7.12
N VAL A 238 3.19 3.92 -6.97
CA VAL A 238 4.58 3.80 -7.43
C VAL A 238 5.49 3.96 -6.23
N ASP A 239 6.32 2.97 -5.96
CA ASP A 239 7.35 3.05 -4.93
C ASP A 239 8.68 3.45 -5.59
N LEU A 240 9.23 4.57 -5.16
CA LEU A 240 10.45 5.18 -5.67
C LEU A 240 11.52 5.26 -4.57
N VAL A 241 12.76 5.38 -4.96
CA VAL A 241 13.86 5.82 -4.09
C VAL A 241 14.54 7.02 -4.73
N VAL A 242 14.60 8.12 -4.00
CA VAL A 242 15.40 9.29 -4.38
C VAL A 242 16.83 9.04 -3.92
N GLY A 243 17.72 8.78 -4.87
CA GLY A 243 19.14 8.54 -4.60
C GLY A 243 19.84 9.80 -4.06
N ARG A 244 21.04 9.63 -3.50
CA ARG A 244 21.86 10.75 -3.00
C ARG A 244 22.25 11.76 -4.10
N ASP A 245 22.21 11.33 -5.35
CA ASP A 245 22.44 12.16 -6.54
C ASP A 245 21.19 12.90 -7.02
N GLY A 246 20.07 12.77 -6.31
CA GLY A 246 18.78 13.35 -6.65
C GLY A 246 17.98 12.57 -7.71
N ARG A 247 18.55 11.52 -8.32
CA ARG A 247 17.86 10.70 -9.30
C ARG A 247 16.78 9.85 -8.65
N CYS A 248 15.59 9.83 -9.23
CA CYS A 248 14.50 8.96 -8.82
C CYS A 248 14.60 7.58 -9.49
N TRP A 249 14.52 6.53 -8.69
CA TRP A 249 14.54 5.15 -9.15
C TRP A 249 13.21 4.47 -8.87
N CYS A 250 12.57 3.92 -9.91
CA CYS A 250 11.34 3.17 -9.76
C CYS A 250 11.62 1.75 -9.26
N ILE A 251 11.13 1.43 -8.07
CA ILE A 251 11.36 0.15 -7.41
C ILE A 251 10.26 -0.84 -7.74
N GLU A 252 9.00 -0.42 -7.64
CA GLU A 252 7.85 -1.26 -7.98
C GLU A 252 6.61 -0.43 -8.29
N VAL A 253 5.66 -1.07 -8.96
CA VAL A 253 4.32 -0.55 -9.20
C VAL A 253 3.30 -1.45 -8.51
N ASN A 254 2.32 -0.82 -7.88
CA ASN A 254 1.19 -1.45 -7.23
C ASN A 254 -0.10 -1.08 -7.99
N PRO A 255 -0.50 -1.82 -9.05
CA PRO A 255 -1.65 -1.49 -9.90
C PRO A 255 -2.97 -1.93 -9.24
N ARG A 256 -3.27 -1.35 -8.10
CA ARG A 256 -4.42 -1.66 -7.23
C ARG A 256 -4.60 -0.57 -6.18
N MET A 257 -5.64 -0.70 -5.36
CA MET A 257 -5.75 0.10 -4.14
C MET A 257 -4.51 -0.10 -3.25
N VAL A 258 -3.94 1.00 -2.76
CA VAL A 258 -2.75 1.03 -1.90
C VAL A 258 -3.11 1.47 -0.49
N ALA A 259 -2.23 1.19 0.47
CA ALA A 259 -2.51 1.40 1.88
C ALA A 259 -2.84 2.87 2.25
N SER A 260 -2.42 3.82 1.43
CA SER A 260 -2.69 5.25 1.62
C SER A 260 -4.05 5.72 1.12
N VAL A 261 -4.81 4.92 0.35
CA VAL A 261 -6.12 5.35 -0.21
C VAL A 261 -7.08 5.95 0.82
N PRO A 262 -7.24 5.40 2.04
CA PRO A 262 -8.09 6.02 3.05
C PRO A 262 -7.67 7.42 3.47
N LEU A 263 -6.36 7.74 3.40
CA LEU A 263 -5.84 9.07 3.76
C LEU A 263 -6.28 10.14 2.75
N TRP A 264 -6.37 9.75 1.48
CA TRP A 264 -6.89 10.59 0.40
C TRP A 264 -8.37 10.90 0.59
N SER A 265 -9.17 9.91 1.01
CA SER A 265 -10.59 10.12 1.32
C SER A 265 -10.78 11.05 2.52
N LEU A 266 -9.95 10.92 3.56
CA LEU A 266 -9.98 11.85 4.71
C LEU A 266 -9.62 13.28 4.29
N THR A 267 -8.61 13.45 3.44
CA THR A 267 -8.23 14.79 2.93
C THR A 267 -9.33 15.39 2.06
N ALA A 268 -9.89 14.61 1.13
CA ALA A 268 -10.99 15.04 0.29
C ALA A 268 -12.20 15.51 1.10
N ARG A 269 -12.59 14.74 2.14
CA ARG A 269 -13.63 15.12 3.09
C ARG A 269 -13.32 16.46 3.78
N ASP A 270 -12.10 16.61 4.30
CA ASP A 270 -11.70 17.82 5.05
C ASP A 270 -11.67 19.07 4.16
N LEU A 271 -11.43 18.92 2.87
CA LEU A 271 -11.35 20.00 1.90
C LEU A 271 -12.63 20.19 1.07
N GLY A 272 -13.60 19.29 1.17
CA GLY A 272 -14.81 19.30 0.33
C GLY A 272 -14.50 19.08 -1.15
N LEU A 273 -13.52 18.21 -1.46
CA LEU A 273 -13.05 17.92 -2.83
C LEU A 273 -13.40 16.48 -3.24
N PRO A 274 -13.48 16.18 -4.53
CA PRO A 274 -13.55 14.81 -5.02
C PRO A 274 -12.35 14.00 -4.54
N SER A 275 -12.59 12.76 -4.15
CA SER A 275 -11.56 11.86 -3.64
C SER A 275 -10.83 11.14 -4.79
N LEU A 276 -9.67 10.57 -4.47
CA LEU A 276 -8.96 9.63 -5.36
C LEU A 276 -9.86 8.45 -5.76
N LEU A 277 -10.78 8.08 -4.89
CA LEU A 277 -11.73 6.99 -5.14
C LEU A 277 -12.79 7.38 -6.17
N ASP A 278 -13.26 8.65 -6.17
CA ASP A 278 -14.18 9.15 -7.19
C ASP A 278 -13.55 9.10 -8.59
N LEU A 279 -12.27 9.50 -8.70
CA LEU A 279 -11.52 9.35 -9.95
C LEU A 279 -11.37 7.88 -10.37
N HIS A 280 -11.11 6.98 -9.41
CA HIS A 280 -11.05 5.54 -9.68
C HIS A 280 -12.38 5.03 -10.24
N LEU A 281 -13.49 5.39 -9.61
CA LEU A 281 -14.83 4.97 -10.03
C LEU A 281 -15.21 5.51 -11.41
N ALA A 282 -14.81 6.74 -11.73
CA ALA A 282 -15.00 7.33 -13.05
C ALA A 282 -14.32 6.50 -14.17
N CYS A 283 -13.17 5.85 -13.90
CA CYS A 283 -12.54 4.93 -14.86
C CYS A 283 -13.41 3.73 -15.24
N PHE A 284 -14.44 3.45 -14.46
CA PHE A 284 -15.36 2.32 -14.66
C PHE A 284 -16.79 2.79 -14.96
N GLY A 285 -16.95 4.05 -15.40
CA GLY A 285 -18.22 4.63 -15.78
C GLY A 285 -19.14 5.00 -14.60
N ILE A 286 -18.60 5.13 -13.40
CA ILE A 286 -19.34 5.46 -12.19
C ILE A 286 -18.94 6.87 -11.74
N GLY A 287 -19.84 7.84 -11.99
CA GLY A 287 -19.58 9.27 -11.76
C GLY A 287 -18.69 9.91 -12.84
N GLU A 288 -18.18 11.10 -12.55
CA GLU A 288 -17.36 11.90 -13.45
C GLU A 288 -15.97 12.16 -12.87
N ALA A 289 -14.95 12.22 -13.72
CA ALA A 289 -13.60 12.58 -13.33
C ALA A 289 -13.47 14.11 -13.23
N ALA A 290 -13.84 14.68 -12.09
CA ALA A 290 -14.01 16.12 -11.92
C ALA A 290 -12.77 16.88 -11.47
N THR A 291 -11.62 16.25 -11.21
CA THR A 291 -10.45 16.96 -10.70
C THR A 291 -9.18 16.64 -11.46
N THR A 292 -8.24 17.54 -11.38
CA THR A 292 -6.89 17.42 -11.92
C THR A 292 -5.82 17.43 -10.83
N GLU A 293 -6.16 17.82 -9.62
CA GLU A 293 -5.24 17.87 -8.48
C GLU A 293 -5.71 16.96 -7.37
N LEU A 294 -4.78 16.16 -6.87
CA LEU A 294 -4.95 15.28 -5.73
C LEU A 294 -3.95 15.70 -4.65
N ASP A 295 -4.46 16.10 -3.50
CA ASP A 295 -3.65 16.42 -2.34
C ASP A 295 -3.94 15.46 -1.17
N CYS A 296 -2.96 15.29 -0.28
CA CYS A 296 -3.07 14.45 0.90
C CYS A 296 -2.34 15.09 2.08
N HIS A 297 -3.04 15.22 3.20
CA HIS A 297 -2.54 15.86 4.42
C HIS A 297 -2.51 14.90 5.63
N TRP A 298 -3.02 13.68 5.46
CA TRP A 298 -3.03 12.68 6.50
C TRP A 298 -1.87 11.71 6.33
N SER A 299 -1.26 11.32 7.44
CA SER A 299 -0.16 10.36 7.50
C SER A 299 -0.58 9.12 8.27
N GLN A 300 0.13 8.01 8.08
CA GLN A 300 -0.17 6.76 8.79
C GLN A 300 1.09 5.99 9.21
N LEU A 301 1.02 5.40 10.40
CA LEU A 301 1.91 4.34 10.84
C LEU A 301 1.16 3.00 10.77
N ILE A 302 1.85 1.96 10.31
CA ILE A 302 1.33 0.59 10.29
C ILE A 302 2.20 -0.25 11.20
N ILE A 303 1.60 -0.77 12.26
CA ILE A 303 2.24 -1.66 13.22
C ILE A 303 1.95 -3.09 12.80
N TYR A 304 2.98 -3.88 12.53
CA TYR A 304 2.84 -5.27 12.10
C TYR A 304 2.92 -6.23 13.29
N CYS A 305 2.10 -7.27 13.26
CA CYS A 305 2.06 -8.33 14.24
C CYS A 305 3.34 -9.18 14.20
N ARG A 306 3.92 -9.46 15.35
CA ARG A 306 5.12 -10.28 15.51
C ARG A 306 4.84 -11.64 16.11
N GLN A 307 3.79 -11.73 16.94
CA GLN A 307 3.45 -12.96 17.66
C GLN A 307 2.48 -13.84 16.87
N PRO A 308 2.56 -15.17 17.01
CA PRO A 308 1.66 -16.09 16.32
C PRO A 308 0.20 -15.97 16.79
N ASP A 309 -0.02 -15.67 18.06
CA ASP A 309 -1.35 -15.50 18.66
C ASP A 309 -1.35 -14.25 19.53
N PRO A 310 -1.62 -13.07 18.96
CA PRO A 310 -1.74 -11.87 19.76
C PRO A 310 -2.89 -12.06 20.75
N VAL A 311 -2.59 -11.89 22.02
CA VAL A 311 -3.60 -11.91 23.08
C VAL A 311 -4.52 -10.74 22.78
N GLY A 312 -5.70 -11.00 22.25
CA GLY A 312 -6.71 -10.01 21.93
C GLY A 312 -7.13 -9.26 23.20
N GLY A 313 -6.25 -8.41 23.68
CA GLY A 313 -6.49 -7.52 24.79
C GLY A 313 -7.48 -6.46 24.36
N GLY A 314 -8.70 -6.64 24.69
CA GLY A 314 -9.88 -5.80 24.83
C GLY A 314 -9.98 -4.40 24.22
N ARG A 315 -8.95 -3.85 23.58
CA ARG A 315 -8.99 -2.50 23.00
C ARG A 315 -9.29 -2.59 21.50
N GLY A 316 -10.49 -2.12 21.15
CA GLY A 316 -10.89 -1.96 19.74
C GLY A 316 -10.35 -0.68 19.11
N SER A 317 -10.71 -0.45 17.84
CA SER A 317 -10.42 0.80 17.12
C SER A 317 -11.00 2.00 17.87
N GLY A 318 -10.28 3.11 17.84
CA GLY A 318 -10.64 4.30 18.58
C GLY A 318 -10.04 5.58 17.99
N ARG A 319 -10.35 6.70 18.63
CA ARG A 319 -9.78 8.01 18.33
C ARG A 319 -9.22 8.65 19.59
N GLY A 320 -8.28 9.55 19.43
CA GLY A 320 -7.63 10.25 20.52
C GLY A 320 -6.86 11.47 20.06
N ARG A 321 -6.09 12.05 20.96
CA ARG A 321 -5.18 13.17 20.71
C ARG A 321 -3.88 12.97 21.43
N PHE A 322 -2.80 13.48 20.84
CA PHE A 322 -1.53 13.62 21.57
C PHE A 322 -1.54 14.90 22.38
N THR A 323 -1.15 14.81 23.66
CA THR A 323 -0.91 15.99 24.52
C THR A 323 0.35 16.71 24.10
N HIS A 324 0.59 17.91 24.63
CA HIS A 324 1.86 18.64 24.46
C HIS A 324 3.08 17.88 25.01
N GLN A 325 2.86 16.93 25.92
CA GLN A 325 3.89 16.04 26.49
C GLN A 325 4.08 14.77 25.64
N GLY A 326 3.31 14.61 24.56
CA GLY A 326 3.37 13.46 23.65
C GLY A 326 2.67 12.21 24.18
N GLU A 327 1.81 12.33 25.20
CA GLU A 327 0.97 11.23 25.69
C GLU A 327 -0.30 11.11 24.84
N PHE A 328 -0.73 9.89 24.56
CA PHE A 328 -1.96 9.65 23.79
C PHE A 328 -3.17 9.54 24.71
N GLN A 329 -4.09 10.48 24.58
CA GLN A 329 -5.37 10.49 25.30
C GLN A 329 -6.48 9.94 24.43
N TRP A 330 -7.08 8.82 24.84
CA TRP A 330 -8.20 8.21 24.16
C TRP A 330 -9.47 9.01 24.39
N LEU A 331 -10.20 9.35 23.31
CA LEU A 331 -11.43 10.12 23.33
C LEU A 331 -12.69 9.26 23.09
N GLY A 332 -12.55 8.04 22.58
CA GLY A 332 -13.67 7.15 22.32
C GLY A 332 -13.50 6.26 21.11
N ARG A 333 -14.60 5.71 20.60
CA ARG A 333 -14.59 4.89 19.39
C ARG A 333 -14.30 5.72 18.15
N LEU A 334 -13.63 5.13 17.18
CA LEU A 334 -13.48 5.73 15.87
C LEU A 334 -14.83 5.72 15.16
N ALA A 335 -15.25 6.87 14.67
CA ALA A 335 -16.44 6.98 13.84
C ALA A 335 -16.18 6.42 12.44
N LEU A 336 -17.23 6.13 11.69
CA LEU A 336 -17.12 5.67 10.29
C LEU A 336 -16.44 6.72 9.42
N GLU A 337 -16.72 7.99 9.69
CA GLU A 337 -16.13 9.14 8.99
C GLU A 337 -14.64 9.36 9.31
N GLY A 338 -14.06 8.53 10.18
CA GLY A 338 -12.67 8.65 10.60
C GLY A 338 -12.43 9.73 11.67
N PRO A 339 -11.16 10.06 11.97
CA PRO A 339 -10.81 11.08 12.96
C PRO A 339 -11.07 12.50 12.42
N ARG A 340 -11.30 13.45 13.32
CA ARG A 340 -11.32 14.89 13.00
C ARG A 340 -9.90 15.40 12.72
N PRO A 341 -9.74 16.57 12.06
CA PRO A 341 -8.39 17.10 11.72
C PRO A 341 -7.45 17.31 12.91
N ASP A 342 -7.99 17.49 14.12
CA ASP A 342 -7.25 17.67 15.38
C ASP A 342 -7.17 16.39 16.22
N GLU A 343 -7.61 15.26 15.67
CA GLU A 343 -7.61 13.96 16.31
C GLU A 343 -6.70 12.98 15.58
N ALA A 344 -6.36 11.88 16.24
CA ALA A 344 -5.73 10.71 15.65
C ALA A 344 -6.72 9.54 15.64
N GLY A 345 -6.75 8.79 14.54
CA GLY A 345 -7.49 7.55 14.42
C GLY A 345 -6.59 6.34 14.70
N VAL A 346 -7.09 5.38 15.46
CA VAL A 346 -6.41 4.11 15.71
C VAL A 346 -7.30 2.98 15.22
N VAL A 347 -6.86 2.26 14.21
CA VAL A 347 -7.53 1.07 13.68
C VAL A 347 -6.83 -0.17 14.23
N VAL A 348 -7.54 -1.02 14.94
CA VAL A 348 -6.99 -2.28 15.51
C VAL A 348 -7.60 -3.45 14.76
N ARG A 349 -6.76 -4.38 14.31
CA ARG A 349 -7.19 -5.58 13.59
C ARG A 349 -7.74 -6.63 14.57
N ARG A 350 -8.87 -7.24 14.22
CA ARG A 350 -9.55 -8.24 15.09
C ARG A 350 -8.81 -9.58 15.16
N SER A 351 -8.12 -9.96 14.11
CA SER A 351 -7.44 -11.27 14.01
C SER A 351 -6.15 -11.11 13.21
N PRO A 352 -5.16 -10.37 13.74
CA PRO A 352 -3.90 -10.19 13.05
C PRO A 352 -3.15 -11.53 12.96
N ARG A 353 -2.36 -11.69 11.91
CA ARG A 353 -1.45 -12.83 11.73
C ARG A 353 -0.02 -12.36 11.90
N PRO A 354 0.92 -13.25 12.22
CA PRO A 354 2.34 -12.91 12.17
C PRO A 354 2.70 -12.30 10.81
N GLY A 355 3.35 -11.15 10.83
CA GLY A 355 3.68 -10.38 9.64
C GLY A 355 2.52 -9.63 8.98
N GLY A 356 1.29 -9.77 9.48
CA GLY A 356 0.13 -8.96 9.08
C GLY A 356 0.00 -7.67 9.88
N GLU A 357 -0.86 -6.77 9.45
CA GLU A 357 -1.17 -5.53 10.19
C GLU A 357 -1.85 -5.84 11.52
N LEU A 358 -1.25 -5.35 12.61
CA LEU A 358 -1.79 -5.42 13.97
C LEU A 358 -2.68 -4.21 14.25
N ALA A 359 -2.14 -3.03 13.96
CA ALA A 359 -2.85 -1.77 14.15
C ALA A 359 -2.32 -0.71 13.18
N ARG A 360 -3.12 0.36 13.01
CA ARG A 360 -2.77 1.53 12.23
C ARG A 360 -3.09 2.79 13.02
N LEU A 361 -2.15 3.71 13.08
CA LEU A 361 -2.36 5.07 13.56
C LEU A 361 -2.49 6.00 12.35
N ILE A 362 -3.49 6.86 12.35
CA ILE A 362 -3.76 7.85 11.30
C ILE A 362 -3.74 9.23 11.98
N VAL A 363 -2.92 10.15 11.47
CA VAL A 363 -2.75 11.50 12.03
C VAL A 363 -2.60 12.54 10.92
N ARG A 364 -2.99 13.79 11.21
CA ARG A 364 -2.80 14.93 10.31
C ARG A 364 -1.54 15.70 10.70
N SER A 365 -0.39 15.04 10.65
CA SER A 365 0.91 15.61 10.99
C SER A 365 2.04 14.84 10.32
N ARG A 366 3.24 15.42 10.37
CA ARG A 366 4.45 14.68 10.03
C ARG A 366 4.71 13.55 11.05
N LEU A 367 5.39 12.52 10.59
CA LEU A 367 5.74 11.36 11.40
C LEU A 367 7.23 11.29 11.74
N LEU A 368 8.05 11.92 10.91
CA LEU A 368 9.51 11.89 11.01
C LEU A 368 10.04 13.24 11.48
N ASP A 369 11.18 13.22 12.18
CA ASP A 369 12.01 14.38 12.44
C ASP A 369 12.82 14.78 11.19
N ASP A 370 13.68 15.78 11.33
CA ASP A 370 14.49 16.28 10.21
C ASP A 370 15.66 15.36 9.86
N GLU A 371 16.00 14.43 10.74
CA GLU A 371 16.98 13.35 10.55
C GLU A 371 16.37 12.09 9.94
N GLY A 372 15.03 12.04 9.78
CA GLY A 372 14.30 10.90 9.24
C GLY A 372 13.97 9.81 10.25
N ASN A 373 14.11 10.08 11.55
CA ASN A 373 13.69 9.16 12.61
C ASN A 373 12.22 9.36 12.94
N LEU A 374 11.57 8.29 13.43
CA LEU A 374 10.20 8.39 13.93
C LEU A 374 10.15 9.34 15.14
N LEU A 375 9.18 10.26 15.15
CA LEU A 375 9.01 11.19 16.26
C LEU A 375 8.84 10.44 17.60
N PRO A 376 9.52 10.86 18.68
CA PRO A 376 9.60 10.09 19.93
C PRO A 376 8.25 9.74 20.57
N HIS A 377 7.25 10.61 20.45
CA HIS A 377 5.90 10.34 20.97
C HIS A 377 5.16 9.27 20.16
N LEU A 378 5.41 9.19 18.85
CA LEU A 378 4.83 8.17 17.98
C LEU A 378 5.49 6.80 18.21
N GLU A 379 6.79 6.78 18.42
CA GLU A 379 7.52 5.56 18.78
C GLU A 379 7.01 4.99 20.11
N ARG A 380 6.89 5.84 21.15
CA ARG A 380 6.31 5.46 22.44
C ARG A 380 4.90 4.92 22.29
N PHE A 381 4.03 5.62 21.54
CA PHE A 381 2.68 5.17 21.27
C PHE A 381 2.65 3.78 20.61
N ALA A 382 3.53 3.53 19.62
CA ALA A 382 3.59 2.26 18.93
C ALA A 382 4.04 1.11 19.87
N LEU A 383 4.99 1.37 20.76
CA LEU A 383 5.44 0.43 21.80
C LEU A 383 4.31 0.11 22.79
N ASP A 384 3.63 1.12 23.31
CA ASP A 384 2.54 0.97 24.30
C ASP A 384 1.34 0.23 23.68
N LEU A 385 0.98 0.57 22.44
CA LEU A 385 -0.11 -0.10 21.74
C LEU A 385 0.23 -1.57 21.45
N ARG A 386 1.47 -1.85 21.03
CA ARG A 386 1.96 -3.21 20.83
C ARG A 386 1.91 -4.01 22.13
N ALA A 387 2.44 -3.46 23.22
CA ALA A 387 2.43 -4.11 24.54
C ALA A 387 0.99 -4.43 25.00
N THR A 388 0.04 -3.54 24.69
CA THR A 388 -1.38 -3.74 25.00
C THR A 388 -2.02 -4.87 24.17
N LEU A 389 -1.64 -5.01 22.89
CA LEU A 389 -2.27 -5.93 21.93
C LEU A 389 -1.56 -7.29 21.83
N GLU A 390 -0.25 -7.34 22.01
CA GLU A 390 0.56 -8.56 21.91
C GLU A 390 1.13 -9.04 23.25
N GLY A 391 0.99 -8.24 24.34
CA GLY A 391 1.69 -8.45 25.59
C GLY A 391 3.09 -7.82 25.61
N PRO A 392 3.79 -7.88 26.76
CA PRO A 392 5.12 -7.26 26.90
C PRO A 392 6.11 -7.83 25.87
N PHE A 393 6.70 -6.93 25.12
CA PHE A 393 7.70 -7.23 24.11
C PHE A 393 9.04 -7.57 24.78
N ALA A 394 9.56 -8.78 24.54
CA ALA A 394 10.97 -9.06 24.75
C ALA A 394 11.75 -8.55 23.53
N PRO A 395 12.77 -7.69 23.70
CA PRO A 395 13.53 -7.07 22.62
C PRO A 395 14.32 -8.08 21.78
#